data_70d5e2edb09853bcd7589b4547a9df3e
#
_entry.id   70d5e2edb09853bcd7589b4547a9df3e
#
_cell.length_a   1.000
_cell.length_b   1.000
_cell.length_c   1.000
_cell.angle_alpha   90.00
_cell.angle_beta   90.00
_cell.angle_gamma   90.00
#
_symmetry.space_group_name_H-M   'P 1'
#
loop_
_entity.id
_entity.type
_entity.pdbx_description
1 polymer ?
#
loop_
_entity_poly.entity_id
_entity_poly.type
_entity_poly.pdbx_seq_one_letter_code
_entity_poly.pdbx_strand_id
1 'polypeptide(L)'
;MAFQYNRIVVAVDGSKTAEAAFKKAVDIALLNDNAKLFIVHVIDTSSAKMVDVLYQNMYDLMHEHAKVLLDSCKLIAEEAGLHQIETVSVKGNPRTVLSKELGTIADPDLIVCGKTGVGQIEHMLIGSTTEAILHNAKCD
;
A
#
# COMPACT_ATOMS: atom_id res chain seq x y z
N MET A 1 -25.91 -13.66 0.71
CA MET A 1 -24.96 -13.43 1.80
C MET A 1 -23.83 -12.53 1.30
N ALA A 2 -23.61 -11.43 1.93
CA ALA A 2 -22.54 -10.54 1.54
C ALA A 2 -21.21 -11.05 2.09
N PHE A 3 -20.14 -10.93 1.28
CA PHE A 3 -18.80 -11.17 1.77
C PHE A 3 -18.43 -10.03 2.72
N GLN A 4 -17.95 -10.38 3.88
CA GLN A 4 -17.54 -9.40 4.86
C GLN A 4 -16.01 -9.44 5.04
N TYR A 5 -15.38 -8.27 4.88
CA TYR A 5 -13.97 -8.11 5.14
C TYR A 5 -13.77 -7.41 6.48
N ASN A 6 -12.82 -7.87 7.24
CA ASN A 6 -12.52 -7.32 8.56
C ASN A 6 -11.17 -6.60 8.60
N ARG A 7 -10.23 -7.01 7.77
CA ARG A 7 -8.86 -6.50 7.74
C ARG A 7 -8.47 -6.24 6.30
N ILE A 8 -8.47 -4.99 5.92
CA ILE A 8 -8.23 -4.58 4.53
C ILE A 8 -6.86 -3.90 4.45
N VAL A 9 -6.03 -4.33 3.51
CA VAL A 9 -4.76 -3.67 3.20
C VAL A 9 -4.90 -2.90 1.90
N VAL A 10 -4.41 -1.68 1.87
CA VAL A 10 -4.22 -0.94 0.62
C VAL A 10 -2.77 -0.48 0.54
N ALA A 11 -2.16 -0.71 -0.61
CA ALA A 11 -0.79 -0.28 -0.89
C ALA A 11 -0.82 1.09 -1.56
N VAL A 12 -0.04 2.03 -1.04
CA VAL A 12 0.06 3.39 -1.58
C VAL A 12 1.52 3.72 -1.92
N ASP A 13 1.72 4.39 -3.04
CA ASP A 13 3.05 4.77 -3.51
C ASP A 13 3.09 6.18 -4.10
N GLY A 14 2.01 6.95 -3.95
CA GLY A 14 1.89 8.30 -4.48
C GLY A 14 1.42 8.35 -5.93
N SER A 15 1.25 7.21 -6.60
CA SER A 15 0.75 7.20 -7.98
C SER A 15 -0.76 7.43 -8.03
N LYS A 16 -1.26 7.83 -9.21
CA LYS A 16 -2.69 8.05 -9.42
C LYS A 16 -3.49 6.75 -9.30
N THR A 17 -2.93 5.64 -9.76
CA THR A 17 -3.61 4.34 -9.66
C THR A 17 -3.69 3.88 -8.21
N ALA A 18 -2.66 4.13 -7.41
CA ALA A 18 -2.69 3.82 -5.99
C ALA A 18 -3.66 4.74 -5.23
N GLU A 19 -3.76 6.01 -5.63
CA GLU A 19 -4.73 6.93 -5.06
C GLU A 19 -6.16 6.45 -5.30
N ALA A 20 -6.45 6.00 -6.52
CA ALA A 20 -7.77 5.44 -6.85
C ALA A 20 -8.05 4.18 -6.04
N ALA A 21 -7.05 3.31 -5.90
CA ALA A 21 -7.16 2.11 -5.07
C ALA A 21 -7.43 2.46 -3.61
N PHE A 22 -6.75 3.49 -3.09
CA PHE A 22 -6.95 3.94 -1.72
C PHE A 22 -8.40 4.41 -1.48
N LYS A 23 -8.94 5.21 -2.37
CA LYS A 23 -10.33 5.68 -2.26
C LYS A 23 -11.31 4.51 -2.28
N LYS A 24 -11.07 3.54 -3.15
CA LYS A 24 -11.89 2.33 -3.22
C LYS A 24 -11.80 1.53 -1.92
N ALA A 25 -10.61 1.39 -1.35
CA ALA A 25 -10.41 0.67 -0.10
C ALA A 25 -11.16 1.32 1.06
N VAL A 26 -11.16 2.66 1.12
CA VAL A 26 -11.92 3.40 2.13
C VAL A 26 -13.42 3.10 1.99
N ASP A 27 -13.94 3.14 0.77
CA ASP A 27 -15.35 2.84 0.52
C ASP A 27 -15.70 1.42 0.93
N ILE A 28 -14.85 0.46 0.59
CA ILE A 28 -15.08 -0.94 0.95
C ILE A 28 -15.07 -1.11 2.47
N ALA A 29 -14.12 -0.48 3.17
CA ALA A 29 -14.06 -0.55 4.62
C ALA A 29 -15.32 0.01 5.28
N LEU A 30 -15.82 1.13 4.77
CA LEU A 30 -17.08 1.72 5.28
C LEU A 30 -18.27 0.80 5.07
N LEU A 31 -18.32 0.10 3.92
CA LEU A 31 -19.40 -0.83 3.62
C LEU A 31 -19.30 -2.15 4.42
N ASN A 32 -18.17 -2.42 5.03
CA ASN A 32 -17.93 -3.65 5.80
C ASN A 32 -17.83 -3.35 7.30
N ASP A 33 -18.82 -2.62 7.81
CA ASP A 33 -18.95 -2.30 9.24
C ASP A 33 -17.71 -1.59 9.80
N ASN A 34 -17.15 -0.67 9.02
CA ASN A 34 -15.96 0.07 9.42
C ASN A 34 -14.79 -0.87 9.70
N ALA A 35 -14.50 -1.74 8.75
CA ALA A 35 -13.39 -2.70 8.83
C ALA A 35 -12.07 -1.97 9.08
N LYS A 36 -11.11 -2.66 9.68
CA LYS A 36 -9.80 -2.08 9.92
C LYS A 36 -9.04 -1.93 8.60
N LEU A 37 -8.57 -0.73 8.33
CA LEU A 37 -7.81 -0.40 7.13
C LEU A 37 -6.33 -0.22 7.48
N PHE A 38 -5.49 -1.01 6.81
CA PHE A 38 -4.04 -0.89 6.90
C PHE A 38 -3.55 -0.19 5.64
N ILE A 39 -2.98 0.98 5.80
CA ILE A 39 -2.41 1.75 4.68
C ILE A 39 -0.92 1.49 4.67
N VAL A 40 -0.45 0.76 3.67
CA VAL A 40 0.94 0.28 3.61
C VAL A 40 1.71 0.99 2.51
N HIS A 41 2.88 1.50 2.86
CA HIS A 41 3.84 2.04 1.91
C HIS A 41 5.17 1.32 2.08
N VAL A 42 5.75 0.87 0.98
CA VAL A 42 7.05 0.22 0.98
C VAL A 42 8.10 1.22 0.50
N ILE A 43 9.07 1.51 1.36
CA ILE A 43 10.23 2.31 0.98
C ILE A 43 11.17 1.39 0.20
N ASP A 44 11.29 1.63 -1.10
CA ASP A 44 12.05 0.77 -2.00
C ASP A 44 13.55 0.98 -1.80
N THR A 45 14.18 0.01 -1.18
CA THR A 45 15.63 0.01 -0.96
C THR A 45 16.37 -0.88 -1.95
N SER A 46 15.64 -1.56 -2.83
CA SER A 46 16.25 -2.55 -3.74
C SER A 46 17.10 -1.92 -4.84
N SER A 47 16.81 -0.69 -5.23
CA SER A 47 17.53 0.02 -6.29
C SER A 47 18.60 0.99 -5.76
N ALA A 48 18.75 1.08 -4.45
CA ALA A 48 19.67 2.04 -3.84
C ALA A 48 21.10 1.51 -3.84
N LYS A 49 21.77 1.58 -4.99
CA LYS A 49 23.18 1.19 -5.14
C LYS A 49 24.05 2.43 -5.13
N MET A 50 24.10 3.10 -4.01
CA MET A 50 24.85 4.34 -3.89
C MET A 50 25.95 4.25 -2.86
N VAL A 51 26.89 5.23 -2.89
CA VAL A 51 27.86 5.37 -1.81
C VAL A 51 27.09 5.65 -0.50
N ASP A 52 27.61 5.15 0.60
CA ASP A 52 26.91 5.13 1.89
C ASP A 52 26.31 6.47 2.31
N VAL A 53 27.05 7.56 2.13
CA VAL A 53 26.57 8.89 2.54
C VAL A 53 25.37 9.33 1.73
N LEU A 54 25.41 9.14 0.39
CA LEU A 54 24.28 9.48 -0.48
C LEU A 54 23.09 8.57 -0.20
N TYR A 55 23.36 7.31 0.04
CA TYR A 55 22.31 6.36 0.39
C TYR A 55 21.58 6.78 1.65
N GLN A 56 22.31 7.16 2.69
CA GLN A 56 21.71 7.57 3.96
C GLN A 56 20.85 8.82 3.78
N ASN A 57 21.33 9.82 3.04
CA ASN A 57 20.57 11.04 2.78
C ASN A 57 19.31 10.75 1.97
N MET A 58 19.40 9.91 0.96
CA MET A 58 18.22 9.51 0.18
C MET A 58 17.23 8.73 1.02
N TYR A 59 17.74 7.84 1.87
CA TYR A 59 16.89 7.07 2.75
C TYR A 59 16.09 7.98 3.69
N ASP A 60 16.74 8.97 4.27
CA ASP A 60 16.07 9.93 5.15
C ASP A 60 14.96 10.69 4.41
N LEU A 61 15.23 11.12 3.17
CA LEU A 61 14.22 11.79 2.34
C LEU A 61 13.06 10.88 1.99
N MET A 62 13.35 9.63 1.65
CA MET A 62 12.30 8.65 1.34
C MET A 62 11.43 8.36 2.56
N HIS A 63 12.06 8.31 3.73
CA HIS A 63 11.33 8.07 4.98
C HIS A 63 10.39 9.24 5.31
N GLU A 64 10.87 10.48 5.14
CA GLU A 64 10.04 11.67 5.33
C GLU A 64 8.89 11.71 4.33
N HIS A 65 9.17 11.39 3.07
CA HIS A 65 8.13 11.35 2.03
C HIS A 65 7.06 10.31 2.36
N ALA A 66 7.49 9.14 2.83
CA ALA A 66 6.58 8.07 3.25
C ALA A 66 5.67 8.54 4.38
N LYS A 67 6.24 9.23 5.36
CA LYS A 67 5.47 9.75 6.49
C LYS A 67 4.41 10.74 6.05
N VAL A 68 4.76 11.68 5.19
CA VAL A 68 3.83 12.67 4.65
C VAL A 68 2.70 11.98 3.89
N LEU A 69 3.04 11.02 3.03
CA LEU A 69 2.05 10.27 2.25
C LEU A 69 1.08 9.52 3.16
N LEU A 70 1.60 8.79 4.12
CA LEU A 70 0.77 7.99 5.03
C LEU A 70 -0.09 8.85 5.94
N ASP A 71 0.45 9.96 6.44
CA ASP A 71 -0.32 10.88 7.29
C ASP A 71 -1.46 11.51 6.50
N SER A 72 -1.22 11.88 5.23
CA SER A 72 -2.26 12.42 4.36
C SER A 72 -3.36 11.41 4.10
N CYS A 73 -2.99 10.17 3.81
CA CYS A 73 -3.96 9.09 3.58
C CYS A 73 -4.79 8.83 4.85
N LYS A 74 -4.15 8.80 5.99
CA LYS A 74 -4.84 8.57 7.26
C LYS A 74 -5.88 9.66 7.51
N LEU A 75 -5.51 10.91 7.28
CA LEU A 75 -6.43 12.04 7.47
C LEU A 75 -7.64 11.92 6.55
N ILE A 76 -7.43 11.59 5.28
CA ILE A 76 -8.52 11.40 4.32
C ILE A 76 -9.46 10.29 4.78
N ALA A 77 -8.92 9.17 5.25
CA ALA A 77 -9.71 8.04 5.72
C ALA A 77 -10.51 8.40 6.98
N GLU A 78 -9.90 9.15 7.91
CA GLU A 78 -10.58 9.61 9.11
C GLU A 78 -11.73 10.56 8.77
N GLU A 79 -11.50 11.50 7.87
CA GLU A 79 -12.53 12.44 7.42
C GLU A 79 -13.68 11.74 6.71
N ALA A 80 -13.42 10.60 6.07
CA ALA A 80 -14.46 9.79 5.44
C ALA A 80 -15.29 8.98 6.43
N GLY A 81 -14.86 8.90 7.69
CA GLY A 81 -15.61 8.24 8.74
C GLY A 81 -15.03 6.92 9.24
N LEU A 82 -13.84 6.54 8.81
CA LEU A 82 -13.20 5.33 9.31
C LEU A 82 -12.63 5.57 10.71
N HIS A 83 -12.80 4.57 11.59
CA HIS A 83 -12.32 4.64 12.97
C HIS A 83 -11.11 3.77 13.24
N GLN A 84 -10.92 2.72 12.46
CA GLN A 84 -9.82 1.78 12.65
C GLN A 84 -8.86 1.88 11.48
N ILE A 85 -7.81 2.67 11.63
CA ILE A 85 -6.83 2.92 10.60
C ILE A 85 -5.43 2.72 11.17
N GLU A 86 -4.62 1.96 10.47
CA GLU A 86 -3.21 1.78 10.81
C GLU A 86 -2.37 2.09 9.60
N THR A 87 -1.37 2.95 9.77
CA THR A 87 -0.40 3.23 8.70
C THR A 87 0.86 2.41 8.97
N VAL A 88 1.40 1.82 7.91
CA VAL A 88 2.57 0.94 8.00
C VAL A 88 3.59 1.37 6.95
N SER A 89 4.81 1.64 7.39
CA SER A 89 5.94 1.94 6.53
C SER A 89 6.95 0.81 6.66
N VAL A 90 7.29 0.17 5.56
CA VAL A 90 8.19 -0.98 5.53
C VAL A 90 9.29 -0.74 4.52
N LYS A 91 10.51 -1.13 4.84
CA LYS A 91 11.64 -1.08 3.90
C LYS A 91 11.74 -2.40 3.16
N GLY A 92 12.12 -2.34 1.90
CA GLY A 92 12.39 -3.54 1.13
C GLY A 92 12.06 -3.38 -0.34
N ASN A 93 11.93 -4.49 -1.01
CA ASN A 93 11.47 -4.54 -2.38
C ASN A 93 9.94 -4.58 -2.38
N PRO A 94 9.26 -3.60 -2.97
CA PRO A 94 7.80 -3.55 -2.94
C PRO A 94 7.14 -4.83 -3.45
N ARG A 95 7.69 -5.40 -4.52
CA ARG A 95 7.17 -6.63 -5.10
C ARG A 95 7.20 -7.78 -4.09
N THR A 96 8.30 -7.93 -3.36
CA THR A 96 8.47 -8.99 -2.38
C THR A 96 7.61 -8.74 -1.14
N VAL A 97 7.66 -7.53 -0.61
CA VAL A 97 6.93 -7.19 0.61
C VAL A 97 5.42 -7.35 0.40
N LEU A 98 4.88 -6.76 -0.67
CA LEU A 98 3.44 -6.76 -0.90
C LEU A 98 2.91 -8.11 -1.37
N SER A 99 3.73 -8.95 -1.98
CA SER A 99 3.28 -10.26 -2.43
C SER A 99 3.46 -11.36 -1.39
N LYS A 100 4.43 -11.24 -0.48
CA LYS A 100 4.81 -12.35 0.40
C LYS A 100 4.77 -12.04 1.90
N GLU A 101 4.83 -10.78 2.30
CA GLU A 101 5.00 -10.42 3.70
C GLU A 101 3.76 -9.80 4.36
N LEU A 102 2.69 -9.56 3.62
CA LEU A 102 1.49 -8.94 4.18
C LEU A 102 0.81 -9.81 5.24
N GLY A 103 0.92 -11.12 5.14
CA GLY A 103 0.39 -12.01 6.15
C GLY A 103 0.97 -11.75 7.53
N THR A 104 2.28 -11.47 7.60
CA THR A 104 2.96 -11.15 8.84
C THR A 104 2.70 -9.71 9.28
N ILE A 105 2.59 -8.79 8.33
CA ILE A 105 2.42 -7.36 8.61
C ILE A 105 1.00 -7.06 9.12
N ALA A 106 -0.02 -7.60 8.47
CA ALA A 106 -1.40 -7.20 8.73
C ALA A 106 -2.41 -8.35 8.72
N ASP A 107 -2.02 -9.50 8.22
CA ASP A 107 -2.91 -10.64 8.06
C ASP A 107 -4.25 -10.24 7.41
N PRO A 108 -4.23 -9.70 6.19
CA PRO A 108 -5.43 -9.16 5.55
C PRO A 108 -6.35 -10.25 5.03
N ASP A 109 -7.64 -9.93 4.97
CA ASP A 109 -8.61 -10.75 4.23
C ASP A 109 -8.98 -10.10 2.89
N LEU A 110 -8.51 -8.88 2.65
CA LEU A 110 -8.61 -8.22 1.35
C LEU A 110 -7.39 -7.33 1.12
N ILE A 111 -6.83 -7.41 -0.08
CA ILE A 111 -5.76 -6.51 -0.51
C ILE A 111 -6.26 -5.69 -1.69
N VAL A 112 -6.19 -4.38 -1.57
CA VAL A 112 -6.55 -3.45 -2.64
C VAL A 112 -5.28 -2.77 -3.13
N CYS A 113 -5.04 -2.82 -4.43
CA CYS A 113 -3.87 -2.19 -5.02
C CYS A 113 -4.19 -1.61 -6.38
N GLY A 114 -3.37 -0.66 -6.82
CA GLY A 114 -3.50 -0.11 -8.15
C GLY A 114 -3.07 -1.12 -9.21
N LYS A 115 -3.56 -0.93 -10.40
CA LYS A 115 -3.20 -1.78 -11.55
C LYS A 115 -1.73 -1.63 -11.92
N THR A 116 -1.20 -0.41 -11.81
CA THR A 116 0.19 -0.09 -12.09
C THR A 116 0.72 0.86 -11.02
N GLY A 117 2.03 0.90 -10.84
CA GLY A 117 2.66 1.83 -9.92
C GLY A 117 3.29 3.03 -10.60
N VAL A 118 4.12 3.75 -9.86
CA VAL A 118 4.85 4.92 -10.37
C VAL A 118 5.75 4.51 -11.54
N GLY A 119 5.74 5.32 -12.59
CA GLY A 119 6.60 5.12 -13.76
C GLY A 119 6.12 4.09 -14.75
N GLN A 120 4.98 3.49 -14.53
CA GLN A 120 4.42 2.51 -15.45
C GLN A 120 3.80 3.19 -16.68
N ILE A 121 3.93 2.53 -17.81
CA ILE A 121 3.34 3.01 -19.06
C ILE A 121 1.84 2.70 -19.03
N GLU A 122 1.04 3.68 -19.45
CA GLU A 122 -0.41 3.61 -19.39
C GLU A 122 -1.01 2.40 -20.12
N HIS A 123 -0.36 1.96 -21.19
CA HIS A 123 -0.85 0.82 -21.99
C HIS A 123 -0.53 -0.54 -21.39
N MET A 124 0.31 -0.60 -20.39
CA MET A 124 0.67 -1.87 -19.78
C MET A 124 -0.52 -2.45 -19.07
N LEU A 125 -0.72 -3.74 -19.23
CA LEU A 125 -1.90 -4.41 -18.69
C LEU A 125 -1.87 -4.43 -17.17
N ILE A 126 -0.76 -4.84 -16.56
CA ILE A 126 -0.62 -4.96 -15.11
C ILE A 126 0.83 -4.68 -14.73
N GLY A 127 1.06 -3.92 -13.66
CA GLY A 127 2.40 -3.68 -13.12
C GLY A 127 2.99 -4.93 -12.49
N SER A 128 4.31 -5.00 -12.41
CA SER A 128 5.02 -6.18 -11.90
C SER A 128 4.68 -6.49 -10.43
N THR A 129 4.53 -5.47 -9.60
CA THR A 129 4.17 -5.66 -8.19
C THR A 129 2.75 -6.20 -8.06
N THR A 130 1.80 -5.63 -8.80
CA THR A 130 0.41 -6.09 -8.81
C THR A 130 0.32 -7.54 -9.27
N GLU A 131 1.05 -7.90 -10.31
CA GLU A 131 1.10 -9.27 -10.79
C GLU A 131 1.64 -10.23 -9.72
N ALA A 132 2.70 -9.83 -9.02
CA ALA A 132 3.26 -10.64 -7.95
C ALA A 132 2.27 -10.84 -6.79
N ILE A 133 1.49 -9.81 -6.45
CA ILE A 133 0.45 -9.91 -5.43
C ILE A 133 -0.61 -10.92 -5.86
N LEU A 134 -1.08 -10.82 -7.10
CA LEU A 134 -2.10 -11.73 -7.62
C LEU A 134 -1.64 -13.19 -7.57
N HIS A 135 -0.37 -13.46 -7.84
CA HIS A 135 0.15 -14.82 -7.82
C HIS A 135 0.39 -15.39 -6.42
N ASN A 136 0.67 -14.55 -5.44
CA ASN A 136 1.13 -15.00 -4.13
C ASN A 136 0.18 -14.70 -2.98
N ALA A 137 -0.81 -13.85 -3.15
CA ALA A 137 -1.74 -13.50 -2.08
C ALA A 137 -2.58 -14.72 -1.67
N LYS A 138 -2.83 -14.82 -0.36
CA LYS A 138 -3.62 -15.90 0.22
C LYS A 138 -5.04 -15.44 0.54
N CYS A 139 -5.41 -14.25 0.12
CA CYS A 139 -6.74 -13.67 0.33
C CYS A 139 -7.19 -12.97 -0.96
N ASP A 140 -8.36 -12.38 -0.92
CA ASP A 140 -8.88 -11.56 -2.02
C ASP A 140 -8.12 -10.26 -2.19
#